data_34dad0232d113e01c8279468efe12f77
#
_entry.id   34dad0232d113e01c8279468efe12f77
#
_cell.length_a   1.000
_cell.length_b   1.000
_cell.length_c   1.000
_cell.angle_alpha   90.00
_cell.angle_beta   90.00
_cell.angle_gamma   90.00
#
_symmetry.space_group_name_H-M   'P 1'
#
loop_
_entity.id
_entity.type
_entity.pdbx_description
1 polymer ?
#
loop_
_entity_poly.entity_id
_entity_poly.type
_entity_poly.pdbx_seq_one_letter_code
_entity_poly.pdbx_strand_id
1 'polypeptide(L)'
;MIYPQIKIINSAGPFPQGGEFERGWNNAKKNGSDLVDEHYYTSPEWMLANCHRYDNMPSDGPKVFLGEYASWGNTYYNALIEAAYMTGLENNAHAIGLVCYAPLLCNVDYINWQPDMIWFDNHRVYGSANYYVQKMFMNCTGNNLLDVKHDGFDKPITLGSDKISGNIEIEADRCSAEFYDIKITDIATGNVKTYENLSFSNGGKAVIDSIDSNHYKVEFTAKRTAGDKGFRLFFGKSDDKNLIQWFIGGWQNQDTEVNAQVNGRGSCLDHNIFSVMTGQEYKL
;
A
#
# COMPACT_ATOMS: atom_id res chain seq x y z
N MET A 1 2.14 38.42 0.03
CA MET A 1 2.92 37.75 1.10
C MET A 1 3.97 38.75 1.57
N ILE A 2 4.08 39.01 2.88
CA ILE A 2 5.00 40.04 3.44
C ILE A 2 6.46 39.53 3.38
N TYR A 3 6.66 38.19 3.42
CA TYR A 3 7.97 37.54 3.40
C TYR A 3 8.03 36.47 2.31
N PRO A 4 8.30 36.86 1.05
CA PRO A 4 8.25 35.93 -0.10
C PRO A 4 9.35 34.84 -0.08
N GLN A 5 10.38 35.03 0.74
CA GLN A 5 11.47 34.06 0.90
C GLN A 5 11.10 32.87 1.84
N ILE A 6 10.01 32.98 2.61
CA ILE A 6 9.58 31.91 3.52
C ILE A 6 8.84 30.83 2.71
N LYS A 7 9.25 29.58 2.92
CA LYS A 7 8.54 28.39 2.41
C LYS A 7 7.56 27.88 3.45
N ILE A 8 6.35 27.57 3.01
CA ILE A 8 5.28 27.08 3.87
C ILE A 8 5.18 25.57 3.68
N ILE A 9 5.32 24.85 4.78
CA ILE A 9 5.14 23.40 4.84
C ILE A 9 3.84 23.12 5.61
N ASN A 10 2.93 22.38 5.02
CA ASN A 10 1.68 21.94 5.65
C ASN A 10 1.75 20.45 5.94
N SER A 11 1.27 20.01 7.10
CA SER A 11 1.28 18.59 7.44
C SER A 11 0.08 17.87 6.86
N ALA A 12 0.31 16.62 6.37
CA ALA A 12 -0.72 15.69 5.93
C ALA A 12 -1.00 14.57 6.96
N GLY A 13 -0.43 14.69 8.16
CA GLY A 13 -0.62 13.70 9.23
C GLY A 13 0.33 12.49 9.14
N PRO A 14 0.17 11.52 10.07
CA PRO A 14 1.13 10.44 10.28
C PRO A 14 0.85 9.17 9.45
N PHE A 15 -0.07 9.22 8.50
CA PHE A 15 -0.49 8.07 7.70
C PHE A 15 -0.31 8.34 6.21
N PRO A 16 -0.02 7.29 5.38
CA PRO A 16 0.19 7.46 3.95
C PRO A 16 -1.09 7.74 3.17
N GLN A 17 -2.25 7.70 3.81
CA GLN A 17 -3.57 7.79 3.21
C GLN A 17 -4.66 8.07 4.25
N GLY A 18 -5.90 8.25 3.80
CA GLY A 18 -7.07 8.45 4.66
C GLY A 18 -7.43 9.90 4.87
N GLY A 19 -8.51 10.13 5.63
CA GLY A 19 -9.13 11.46 5.73
C GLY A 19 -8.24 12.56 6.29
N GLU A 20 -7.25 12.25 7.14
CA GLU A 20 -6.27 13.23 7.63
C GLU A 20 -5.29 13.62 6.54
N PHE A 21 -4.76 12.63 5.82
CA PHE A 21 -3.88 12.81 4.68
C PHE A 21 -4.54 13.67 3.59
N GLU A 22 -5.73 13.32 3.16
CA GLU A 22 -6.48 14.05 2.15
C GLU A 22 -6.80 15.49 2.58
N ARG A 23 -7.22 15.66 3.84
CA ARG A 23 -7.49 16.99 4.40
C ARG A 23 -6.24 17.85 4.44
N GLY A 24 -5.08 17.28 4.81
CA GLY A 24 -3.80 17.96 4.81
C GLY A 24 -3.41 18.43 3.41
N TRP A 25 -3.49 17.56 2.42
CA TRP A 25 -3.25 17.89 1.02
C TRP A 25 -4.21 18.95 0.46
N ASN A 26 -5.51 18.82 0.74
CA ASN A 26 -6.51 19.78 0.30
C ASN A 26 -6.27 21.17 0.91
N ASN A 27 -5.91 21.22 2.20
CA ASN A 27 -5.57 22.47 2.87
C ASN A 27 -4.29 23.09 2.29
N ALA A 28 -3.26 22.31 2.02
CA ALA A 28 -2.03 22.78 1.42
C ALA A 28 -2.27 23.42 0.04
N LYS A 29 -3.01 22.74 -0.83
CA LYS A 29 -3.41 23.26 -2.14
C LYS A 29 -4.22 24.55 -2.02
N LYS A 30 -5.21 24.58 -1.14
CA LYS A 30 -6.07 25.74 -0.90
C LYS A 30 -5.29 26.96 -0.39
N ASN A 31 -4.30 26.73 0.46
CA ASN A 31 -3.53 27.79 1.11
C ASN A 31 -2.27 28.19 0.32
N GLY A 32 -1.97 27.54 -0.79
CA GLY A 32 -0.79 27.79 -1.60
C GLY A 32 0.51 27.46 -0.85
N SER A 33 0.53 26.35 -0.12
CA SER A 33 1.74 25.86 0.54
C SER A 33 2.79 25.43 -0.48
N ASP A 34 4.07 25.54 -0.13
CA ASP A 34 5.18 25.15 -1.00
C ASP A 34 5.40 23.61 -0.94
N LEU A 35 5.24 23.03 0.27
CA LEU A 35 5.44 21.61 0.50
C LEU A 35 4.31 21.04 1.38
N VAL A 36 4.12 19.72 1.27
CA VAL A 36 3.26 18.93 2.15
C VAL A 36 4.12 17.89 2.86
N ASP A 37 4.12 17.94 4.17
CA ASP A 37 4.87 17.03 5.03
C ASP A 37 4.06 15.76 5.25
N GLU A 38 4.54 14.66 4.68
CA GLU A 38 3.99 13.33 4.82
C GLU A 38 4.84 12.50 5.79
N HIS A 39 4.18 11.80 6.70
CA HIS A 39 4.82 10.87 7.63
C HIS A 39 4.17 9.51 7.54
N TYR A 40 4.94 8.44 7.39
CA TYR A 40 4.40 7.09 7.48
C TYR A 40 5.44 6.01 7.71
N TYR A 41 5.03 5.02 8.48
CA TYR A 41 5.75 3.80 8.74
C TYR A 41 4.90 2.64 8.27
N THR A 42 5.40 1.85 7.33
CA THR A 42 4.60 0.83 6.64
C THR A 42 5.31 -0.51 6.59
N SER A 43 4.60 -1.55 6.17
CA SER A 43 5.27 -2.82 5.91
C SER A 43 6.18 -2.72 4.67
N PRO A 44 7.22 -3.56 4.58
CA PRO A 44 8.04 -3.64 3.38
C PRO A 44 7.22 -3.90 2.11
N GLU A 45 6.21 -4.75 2.20
CA GLU A 45 5.33 -5.10 1.07
C GLU A 45 4.54 -3.88 0.59
N TRP A 46 4.04 -3.06 1.52
CA TRP A 46 3.37 -1.81 1.16
C TRP A 46 4.31 -0.87 0.41
N MET A 47 5.53 -0.68 0.89
CA MET A 47 6.50 0.18 0.22
C MET A 47 6.82 -0.31 -1.19
N LEU A 48 7.02 -1.62 -1.36
CA LEU A 48 7.28 -2.20 -2.68
C LEU A 48 6.10 -1.99 -3.63
N ALA A 49 4.87 -2.21 -3.15
CA ALA A 49 3.66 -1.99 -3.94
C ALA A 49 3.42 -0.51 -4.29
N ASN A 50 3.96 0.41 -3.49
CA ASN A 50 3.74 1.85 -3.63
C ASN A 50 4.98 2.64 -4.11
N CYS A 51 6.00 2.00 -4.67
CA CYS A 51 7.18 2.70 -5.21
C CYS A 51 6.84 3.63 -6.38
N HIS A 52 5.69 3.49 -6.99
CA HIS A 52 5.16 4.32 -8.09
C HIS A 52 4.10 5.33 -7.66
N ARG A 53 3.85 5.52 -6.34
CA ARG A 53 2.72 6.34 -5.84
C ARG A 53 2.76 7.80 -6.29
N TYR A 54 3.90 8.33 -6.67
CA TYR A 54 4.05 9.72 -7.10
C TYR A 54 4.17 9.92 -8.61
N ASP A 55 4.13 8.85 -9.43
CA ASP A 55 4.35 8.90 -10.87
C ASP A 55 3.38 9.83 -11.61
N ASN A 56 2.15 9.94 -11.12
CA ASN A 56 1.12 10.80 -11.72
C ASN A 56 0.90 12.12 -10.97
N MET A 57 1.83 12.48 -10.07
CA MET A 57 1.67 13.70 -9.30
C MET A 57 1.94 14.93 -10.17
N PRO A 58 1.07 15.96 -10.16
CA PRO A 58 1.28 17.16 -10.97
C PRO A 58 2.52 17.93 -10.50
N SER A 59 3.20 18.58 -11.44
CA SER A 59 4.38 19.41 -11.17
C SER A 59 4.04 20.85 -10.72
N ASP A 60 2.78 21.24 -10.80
CA ASP A 60 2.26 22.60 -10.55
C ASP A 60 1.51 22.71 -9.23
N GLY A 61 2.11 22.28 -8.14
CA GLY A 61 1.48 22.33 -6.83
C GLY A 61 2.49 22.25 -5.71
N PRO A 62 2.02 22.06 -4.47
CA PRO A 62 2.90 21.76 -3.36
C PRO A 62 3.70 20.47 -3.66
N LYS A 63 5.00 20.51 -3.41
CA LYS A 63 5.82 19.29 -3.50
C LYS A 63 5.72 18.46 -2.22
N VAL A 64 5.98 17.19 -2.33
CA VAL A 64 6.07 16.29 -1.18
C VAL A 64 7.33 16.61 -0.38
N PHE A 65 7.18 16.78 0.90
CA PHE A 65 8.22 16.61 1.90
C PHE A 65 7.92 15.32 2.66
N LEU A 66 8.62 14.24 2.34
CA LEU A 66 8.50 13.01 3.11
C LEU A 66 9.35 13.16 4.37
N GLY A 67 8.75 13.75 5.42
CA GLY A 67 9.45 14.20 6.62
C GLY A 67 9.84 13.08 7.57
N GLU A 68 9.07 11.98 7.55
CA GLU A 68 9.39 10.75 8.26
C GLU A 68 8.92 9.55 7.47
N TYR A 69 9.79 8.59 7.22
CA TYR A 69 9.38 7.30 6.65
C TYR A 69 10.36 6.19 7.01
N ALA A 70 9.84 4.99 7.12
CA ALA A 70 10.61 3.75 7.15
C ALA A 70 9.71 2.53 6.91
N SER A 71 10.29 1.42 6.47
CA SER A 71 9.64 0.12 6.51
C SER A 71 9.79 -0.51 7.90
N TRP A 72 8.73 -1.20 8.39
CA TRP A 72 8.76 -1.86 9.69
C TRP A 72 9.86 -2.94 9.76
N GLY A 73 10.93 -2.67 10.51
CA GLY A 73 12.07 -3.54 10.75
C GLY A 73 13.40 -2.96 10.26
N ASN A 74 14.51 -3.61 10.65
CA ASN A 74 15.87 -3.24 10.25
C ASN A 74 16.62 -4.43 9.62
N THR A 75 15.91 -5.31 8.91
CA THR A 75 16.51 -6.44 8.20
C THR A 75 17.11 -6.00 6.87
N TYR A 76 17.93 -6.86 6.28
CA TYR A 76 18.44 -6.62 4.94
C TYR A 76 17.32 -6.50 3.89
N TYR A 77 16.23 -7.25 4.07
CA TYR A 77 15.05 -7.14 3.22
C TYR A 77 14.43 -5.74 3.26
N ASN A 78 14.27 -5.16 4.46
CA ASN A 78 13.80 -3.78 4.60
C ASN A 78 14.66 -2.79 3.81
N ALA A 79 15.99 -2.94 3.90
CA ALA A 79 16.92 -2.08 3.19
C ALA A 79 16.77 -2.17 1.65
N LEU A 80 16.57 -3.38 1.11
CA LEU A 80 16.33 -3.58 -0.33
C LEU A 80 15.01 -2.95 -0.77
N ILE A 81 13.96 -3.10 0.02
CA ILE A 81 12.65 -2.51 -0.28
C ILE A 81 12.71 -0.98 -0.21
N GLU A 82 13.38 -0.42 0.78
CA GLU A 82 13.57 1.03 0.86
C GLU A 82 14.42 1.56 -0.31
N ALA A 83 15.41 0.80 -0.78
CA ALA A 83 16.14 1.16 -2.00
C ALA A 83 15.22 1.23 -3.24
N ALA A 84 14.33 0.25 -3.42
CA ALA A 84 13.33 0.28 -4.49
C ALA A 84 12.40 1.48 -4.34
N TYR A 85 11.94 1.77 -3.13
CA TYR A 85 11.09 2.92 -2.86
C TYR A 85 11.79 4.25 -3.14
N MET A 86 13.05 4.40 -2.72
CA MET A 86 13.86 5.61 -2.99
C MET A 86 14.11 5.82 -4.48
N THR A 87 14.26 4.75 -5.27
CA THR A 87 14.32 4.85 -6.74
C THR A 87 13.04 5.48 -7.30
N GLY A 88 11.88 5.10 -6.77
CA GLY A 88 10.60 5.73 -7.13
C GLY A 88 10.53 7.21 -6.73
N LEU A 89 11.08 7.57 -5.57
CA LEU A 89 11.16 8.97 -5.14
C LEU A 89 12.06 9.80 -6.07
N GLU A 90 13.24 9.29 -6.46
CA GLU A 90 14.15 9.97 -7.39
C GLU A 90 13.53 10.12 -8.79
N ASN A 91 12.84 9.10 -9.29
CA ASN A 91 12.13 9.16 -10.56
C ASN A 91 11.08 10.28 -10.58
N ASN A 92 10.57 10.68 -9.41
CA ASN A 92 9.56 11.70 -9.23
C ASN A 92 10.10 13.01 -8.65
N ALA A 93 11.35 13.38 -8.91
CA ALA A 93 11.98 14.60 -8.41
C ALA A 93 11.24 15.91 -8.79
N HIS A 94 10.37 15.85 -9.81
CA HIS A 94 9.48 16.96 -10.15
C HIS A 94 8.44 17.25 -9.07
N ALA A 95 7.97 16.22 -8.38
CA ALA A 95 6.94 16.27 -7.33
C ALA A 95 7.53 16.15 -5.92
N ILE A 96 8.72 15.56 -5.77
CA ILE A 96 9.38 15.35 -4.49
C ILE A 96 10.33 16.51 -4.19
N GLY A 97 10.17 17.14 -3.04
CA GLY A 97 11.02 18.27 -2.60
C GLY A 97 12.11 17.85 -1.61
N LEU A 98 11.74 17.08 -0.60
CA LEU A 98 12.62 16.63 0.48
C LEU A 98 12.23 15.23 0.93
N VAL A 99 13.20 14.47 1.43
CA VAL A 99 12.99 13.12 1.99
C VAL A 99 13.87 12.92 3.21
N CYS A 100 13.28 12.50 4.32
CA CYS A 100 13.97 12.27 5.59
C CYS A 100 13.58 10.92 6.18
N TYR A 101 14.57 10.08 6.44
CA TYR A 101 14.35 8.85 7.20
C TYR A 101 14.17 9.16 8.69
N ALA A 102 13.27 8.44 9.35
CA ALA A 102 13.09 8.51 10.80
C ALA A 102 12.63 7.15 11.36
N PRO A 103 12.89 6.90 12.68
CA PRO A 103 13.83 7.60 13.58
C PRO A 103 15.30 7.35 13.21
N LEU A 104 16.17 8.27 13.64
CA LEU A 104 17.58 8.20 13.30
C LEU A 104 18.42 7.38 14.31
N LEU A 105 18.19 7.54 15.59
CA LEU A 105 19.09 7.07 16.66
C LEU A 105 18.37 6.16 17.64
N CYS A 106 18.98 5.03 17.94
CA CYS A 106 18.51 4.10 18.96
C CYS A 106 19.64 3.67 19.89
N ASN A 107 19.44 3.87 21.18
CA ASN A 107 20.29 3.26 22.20
C ASN A 107 19.88 1.80 22.39
N VAL A 108 20.81 0.85 22.20
CA VAL A 108 20.52 -0.59 22.27
C VAL A 108 20.03 -1.06 23.64
N ASP A 109 20.35 -0.31 24.71
CA ASP A 109 19.92 -0.64 26.07
C ASP A 109 18.50 -0.12 26.39
N TYR A 110 17.92 0.73 25.52
CA TYR A 110 16.64 1.41 25.75
C TYR A 110 15.76 1.44 24.48
N ILE A 111 15.59 0.27 23.88
CA ILE A 111 14.81 0.14 22.64
C ILE A 111 13.31 0.24 22.96
N ASN A 112 12.63 1.22 22.41
CA ASN A 112 11.17 1.36 22.51
C ASN A 112 10.48 1.51 21.14
N TRP A 113 11.27 1.52 20.06
CA TRP A 113 10.79 1.62 18.68
C TRP A 113 11.71 0.88 17.72
N GLN A 114 11.15 0.37 16.63
CA GLN A 114 11.84 -0.13 15.44
C GLN A 114 10.96 0.16 14.23
N PRO A 115 11.52 0.62 13.09
CA PRO A 115 12.95 0.65 12.73
C PRO A 115 13.68 1.91 13.24
N ASP A 116 15.01 1.78 13.40
CA ASP A 116 15.93 2.89 13.67
C ASP A 116 17.14 2.80 12.75
N MET A 117 17.67 3.95 12.31
CA MET A 117 18.74 3.97 11.32
C MET A 117 20.11 3.65 11.91
N ILE A 118 20.45 4.25 13.04
CA ILE A 118 21.78 4.20 13.69
C ILE A 118 21.61 3.72 15.12
N TRP A 119 22.30 2.65 15.43
CA TRP A 119 22.29 2.01 16.75
C TRP A 119 23.58 2.30 17.50
N PHE A 120 23.49 2.57 18.79
CA PHE A 120 24.64 2.88 19.61
C PHE A 120 24.49 2.39 21.06
N ASP A 121 25.62 2.19 21.72
CA ASP A 121 25.78 2.04 23.15
C ASP A 121 26.87 3.01 23.66
N ASN A 122 27.30 2.86 24.89
CA ASN A 122 28.36 3.72 25.49
C ASN A 122 29.74 3.55 24.81
N HIS A 123 29.91 2.55 23.94
CA HIS A 123 31.23 2.16 23.40
C HIS A 123 31.23 2.06 21.90
N ARG A 124 30.08 1.81 21.27
CA ARG A 124 29.96 1.48 19.84
C ARG A 124 28.82 2.22 19.18
N VAL A 125 28.98 2.48 17.90
CA VAL A 125 27.93 2.96 17.01
C VAL A 125 28.02 2.19 15.71
N TYR A 126 26.84 1.81 15.16
CA TYR A 126 26.75 1.14 13.86
C TYR A 126 25.48 1.53 13.13
N GLY A 127 25.57 1.60 11.82
CA GLY A 127 24.43 1.79 10.93
C GLY A 127 23.73 0.46 10.65
N SER A 128 22.39 0.51 10.57
CA SER A 128 21.61 -0.60 10.03
C SER A 128 21.86 -0.77 8.52
N ALA A 129 21.35 -1.85 7.93
CA ALA A 129 21.35 -1.99 6.46
C ALA A 129 20.64 -0.81 5.78
N ASN A 130 19.55 -0.31 6.38
CA ASN A 130 18.82 0.89 5.93
C ASN A 130 19.70 2.14 5.91
N TYR A 131 20.58 2.32 6.93
CA TYR A 131 21.54 3.43 6.94
C TYR A 131 22.44 3.45 5.71
N TYR A 132 22.97 2.28 5.31
CA TYR A 132 23.88 2.21 4.16
C TYR A 132 23.14 2.46 2.84
N VAL A 133 21.90 2.06 2.71
CA VAL A 133 21.05 2.41 1.56
C VAL A 133 20.84 3.92 1.50
N GLN A 134 20.37 4.53 2.58
CA GLN A 134 20.15 5.98 2.65
C GLN A 134 21.43 6.75 2.32
N LYS A 135 22.56 6.33 2.92
CA LYS A 135 23.87 6.93 2.66
C LYS A 135 24.27 6.84 1.18
N MET A 136 23.98 5.72 0.52
CA MET A 136 24.30 5.52 -0.88
C MET A 136 23.51 6.48 -1.77
N PHE A 137 22.19 6.56 -1.60
CA PHE A 137 21.35 7.49 -2.35
C PHE A 137 21.74 8.95 -2.10
N MET A 138 21.96 9.35 -0.84
CA MET A 138 22.34 10.74 -0.51
C MET A 138 23.68 11.18 -1.04
N ASN A 139 24.62 10.26 -1.28
CA ASN A 139 25.96 10.60 -1.78
C ASN A 139 26.13 10.36 -3.28
N CYS A 140 25.17 9.72 -3.94
CA CYS A 140 25.21 9.40 -5.37
C CYS A 140 24.13 10.14 -6.17
N THR A 141 23.65 11.26 -5.68
CA THR A 141 22.64 12.08 -6.37
C THR A 141 23.21 12.65 -7.67
N GLY A 142 22.48 12.46 -8.76
CA GLY A 142 22.78 13.05 -10.07
C GLY A 142 21.99 14.32 -10.33
N ASN A 143 22.35 15.05 -11.39
CA ASN A 143 21.62 16.23 -11.86
C ASN A 143 20.54 15.88 -12.91
N ASN A 144 20.61 14.71 -13.51
CA ASN A 144 19.71 14.27 -14.56
C ASN A 144 19.27 12.84 -14.32
N LEU A 145 17.98 12.60 -14.47
CA LEU A 145 17.42 11.26 -14.55
C LEU A 145 17.64 10.72 -15.97
N LEU A 146 18.24 9.54 -16.08
CA LEU A 146 18.44 8.87 -17.35
C LEU A 146 17.29 7.89 -17.58
N ASP A 147 16.80 7.85 -18.83
CA ASP A 147 15.84 6.82 -19.24
C ASP A 147 16.57 5.48 -19.34
N VAL A 148 16.26 4.56 -18.45
CA VAL A 148 16.89 3.24 -18.37
C VAL A 148 15.92 2.21 -18.96
N LYS A 149 16.34 1.55 -20.03
CA LYS A 149 15.63 0.39 -20.59
C LYS A 149 16.29 -0.89 -20.12
N HIS A 150 15.48 -1.80 -19.60
CA HIS A 150 15.92 -3.11 -19.16
C HIS A 150 15.49 -4.16 -20.19
N ASP A 151 16.44 -4.82 -20.81
CA ASP A 151 16.18 -6.01 -21.63
C ASP A 151 16.35 -7.26 -20.76
N GLY A 152 15.35 -8.12 -20.72
CA GLY A 152 15.41 -9.44 -20.06
C GLY A 152 14.95 -9.48 -18.59
N PHE A 153 14.47 -8.38 -18.02
CA PHE A 153 13.87 -8.35 -16.69
C PHE A 153 12.32 -8.24 -16.73
N ASP A 154 11.72 -8.54 -17.86
CA ASP A 154 10.25 -8.47 -18.07
C ASP A 154 9.45 -9.54 -17.27
N LYS A 155 10.15 -10.36 -16.48
CA LYS A 155 9.49 -11.24 -15.52
C LYS A 155 9.46 -10.55 -14.17
N PRO A 156 8.29 -10.38 -13.55
CA PRO A 156 8.20 -9.86 -12.18
C PRO A 156 9.10 -10.72 -11.29
N ILE A 157 10.00 -10.05 -10.56
CA ILE A 157 10.78 -10.72 -9.51
C ILE A 157 9.80 -11.03 -8.40
N THR A 158 9.42 -12.28 -8.27
CA THR A 158 8.56 -12.73 -7.18
C THR A 158 9.43 -12.85 -5.93
N LEU A 159 9.32 -11.88 -5.03
CA LEU A 159 9.95 -11.94 -3.71
C LEU A 159 9.02 -12.71 -2.78
N GLY A 160 9.31 -13.96 -2.50
CA GLY A 160 8.54 -14.80 -1.58
C GLY A 160 8.06 -16.12 -2.19
N SER A 161 7.15 -16.81 -1.52
CA SER A 161 6.59 -18.06 -2.05
C SER A 161 5.87 -17.76 -3.37
N ASP A 162 6.24 -18.48 -4.39
CA ASP A 162 5.83 -18.25 -5.78
C ASP A 162 4.32 -18.50 -6.04
N LYS A 163 3.53 -18.72 -5.00
CA LYS A 163 2.13 -19.09 -5.14
C LYS A 163 1.23 -18.32 -4.17
N ILE A 164 0.23 -17.67 -4.71
CA ILE A 164 -0.95 -17.19 -3.97
C ILE A 164 -1.94 -18.36 -3.92
N SER A 165 -1.52 -19.48 -3.30
CA SER A 165 -2.36 -20.65 -3.13
C SER A 165 -3.23 -20.52 -1.89
N GLY A 166 -4.45 -21.01 -1.97
CA GLY A 166 -5.40 -21.01 -0.86
C GLY A 166 -6.83 -20.80 -1.32
N ASN A 167 -7.69 -20.56 -0.33
CA ASN A 167 -9.11 -20.37 -0.58
C ASN A 167 -9.38 -18.99 -1.20
N ILE A 168 -10.35 -18.98 -2.11
CA ILE A 168 -11.05 -17.79 -2.56
C ILE A 168 -12.41 -17.78 -1.87
N GLU A 169 -12.68 -16.71 -1.11
CA GLU A 169 -13.92 -16.56 -0.36
C GLU A 169 -14.59 -15.22 -0.71
N ILE A 170 -15.92 -15.21 -0.79
CA ILE A 170 -16.73 -14.00 -0.91
C ILE A 170 -17.51 -13.79 0.37
N GLU A 171 -17.54 -12.55 0.86
CA GLU A 171 -18.25 -12.17 2.08
C GLU A 171 -19.14 -10.93 1.83
N ALA A 172 -20.37 -11.00 2.32
CA ALA A 172 -21.20 -9.82 2.58
C ALA A 172 -20.89 -9.32 4.00
N ASP A 173 -20.20 -8.19 4.17
CA ASP A 173 -19.85 -7.67 5.49
C ASP A 173 -21.01 -6.90 6.11
N ARG A 174 -21.73 -7.56 7.03
CA ARG A 174 -22.87 -6.97 7.76
C ARG A 174 -23.91 -6.29 6.85
N CYS A 175 -24.10 -6.83 5.67
CA CYS A 175 -25.11 -6.39 4.72
C CYS A 175 -25.83 -7.59 4.10
N SER A 176 -26.97 -7.37 3.48
CA SER A 176 -27.59 -8.36 2.60
C SER A 176 -27.09 -8.13 1.19
N ALA A 177 -26.64 -9.17 0.52
CA ALA A 177 -26.06 -9.07 -0.81
C ALA A 177 -26.27 -10.31 -1.67
N GLU A 178 -26.30 -10.10 -2.97
CA GLU A 178 -26.35 -11.12 -4.00
C GLU A 178 -25.06 -11.06 -4.80
N PHE A 179 -24.51 -12.24 -5.14
CA PHE A 179 -23.34 -12.39 -5.98
C PHE A 179 -23.64 -13.40 -7.11
N TYR A 180 -23.36 -13.01 -8.33
CA TYR A 180 -23.66 -13.83 -9.51
C TYR A 180 -22.62 -13.62 -10.62
N ASP A 181 -22.72 -14.43 -11.67
CA ASP A 181 -21.72 -14.49 -12.75
C ASP A 181 -20.31 -14.77 -12.24
N ILE A 182 -20.19 -15.54 -11.14
CA ILE A 182 -18.91 -15.82 -10.48
C ILE A 182 -18.07 -16.73 -11.39
N LYS A 183 -16.88 -16.25 -11.76
CA LYS A 183 -15.92 -16.95 -12.63
C LYS A 183 -14.52 -16.87 -12.06
N ILE A 184 -13.79 -17.95 -12.18
CA ILE A 184 -12.36 -17.98 -11.91
C ILE A 184 -11.65 -18.51 -13.15
N THR A 185 -10.74 -17.72 -13.67
CA THR A 185 -9.92 -18.06 -14.83
C THR A 185 -8.49 -18.27 -14.41
N ASP A 186 -7.94 -19.46 -14.62
CA ASP A 186 -6.52 -19.71 -14.56
C ASP A 186 -5.87 -19.09 -15.80
N ILE A 187 -5.07 -18.04 -15.60
CA ILE A 187 -4.48 -17.26 -16.70
C ILE A 187 -3.39 -18.05 -17.42
N ALA A 188 -2.70 -18.97 -16.72
CA ALA A 188 -1.64 -19.76 -17.33
C ALA A 188 -2.17 -20.82 -18.29
N THR A 189 -3.33 -21.41 -17.96
CA THR A 189 -3.95 -22.48 -18.76
C THR A 189 -5.12 -22.03 -19.63
N GLY A 190 -5.70 -20.86 -19.33
CA GLY A 190 -6.94 -20.35 -19.96
C GLY A 190 -8.20 -21.07 -19.46
N ASN A 191 -8.10 -21.97 -18.50
CA ASN A 191 -9.26 -22.68 -17.96
C ASN A 191 -10.18 -21.76 -17.18
N VAL A 192 -11.48 -21.81 -17.46
CA VAL A 192 -12.52 -21.03 -16.80
C VAL A 192 -13.43 -21.97 -16.01
N LYS A 193 -13.62 -21.69 -14.74
CA LYS A 193 -14.64 -22.29 -13.88
C LYS A 193 -15.71 -21.28 -13.56
N THR A 194 -16.96 -21.71 -13.58
CA THR A 194 -18.14 -20.90 -13.19
C THR A 194 -18.78 -21.50 -11.94
N TYR A 195 -19.34 -20.62 -11.09
CA TYR A 195 -19.90 -21.03 -9.81
C TYR A 195 -21.35 -20.57 -9.69
N GLU A 196 -22.08 -21.21 -8.77
CA GLU A 196 -23.46 -20.85 -8.48
C GLU A 196 -23.58 -19.47 -7.84
N ASN A 197 -24.72 -18.84 -8.02
CA ASN A 197 -25.03 -17.56 -7.40
C ASN A 197 -25.13 -17.72 -5.87
N LEU A 198 -24.67 -16.70 -5.15
CA LEU A 198 -24.73 -16.64 -3.70
C LEU A 198 -25.67 -15.53 -3.26
N SER A 199 -26.37 -15.76 -2.16
CA SER A 199 -27.20 -14.74 -1.51
C SER A 199 -27.03 -14.81 -0.01
N PHE A 200 -26.80 -13.67 0.62
CA PHE A 200 -26.64 -13.56 2.06
C PHE A 200 -27.63 -12.54 2.64
N SER A 201 -28.17 -12.86 3.81
CA SER A 201 -29.04 -11.97 4.60
C SER A 201 -28.32 -11.56 5.88
N ASN A 202 -28.13 -10.25 6.11
CA ASN A 202 -27.44 -9.69 7.28
C ASN A 202 -25.99 -10.14 7.47
N GLY A 203 -25.29 -10.42 6.39
CA GLY A 203 -23.91 -10.90 6.39
C GLY A 203 -23.82 -12.39 6.13
N GLY A 204 -22.65 -12.81 5.69
CA GLY A 204 -22.35 -14.21 5.40
C GLY A 204 -21.12 -14.32 4.52
N LYS A 205 -20.51 -15.51 4.53
CA LYS A 205 -19.30 -15.82 3.80
C LYS A 205 -19.38 -17.22 3.20
N ALA A 206 -18.87 -17.37 1.98
CA ALA A 206 -18.74 -18.67 1.32
C ALA A 206 -17.35 -18.83 0.71
N VAL A 207 -16.83 -20.04 0.79
CA VAL A 207 -15.66 -20.49 0.01
C VAL A 207 -16.15 -20.81 -1.40
N ILE A 208 -15.53 -20.19 -2.41
CA ILE A 208 -15.85 -20.39 -3.82
C ILE A 208 -15.03 -21.52 -4.39
N ASP A 209 -13.71 -21.48 -4.18
CA ASP A 209 -12.75 -22.51 -4.63
C ASP A 209 -11.49 -22.47 -3.77
N SER A 210 -10.63 -23.46 -3.95
CA SER A 210 -9.27 -23.47 -3.44
C SER A 210 -8.31 -23.64 -4.62
N ILE A 211 -7.41 -22.66 -4.78
CA ILE A 211 -6.53 -22.57 -5.96
C ILE A 211 -5.08 -22.74 -5.54
N ASP A 212 -4.34 -23.53 -6.30
CA ASP A 212 -2.88 -23.67 -6.23
C ASP A 212 -2.25 -23.05 -7.49
N SER A 213 -2.44 -21.75 -7.66
CA SER A 213 -1.89 -20.97 -8.77
C SER A 213 -1.63 -19.55 -8.30
N ASN A 214 -0.61 -18.90 -8.86
CA ASN A 214 -0.29 -17.50 -8.64
C ASN A 214 -0.80 -16.59 -9.79
N HIS A 215 -1.41 -17.17 -10.81
CA HIS A 215 -1.91 -16.46 -11.98
C HIS A 215 -3.37 -16.82 -12.27
N TYR A 216 -4.28 -16.16 -11.58
CA TYR A 216 -5.72 -16.34 -11.84
C TYR A 216 -6.47 -15.01 -11.77
N LYS A 217 -7.63 -14.98 -12.40
CA LYS A 217 -8.56 -13.86 -12.39
C LYS A 217 -9.87 -14.31 -11.74
N VAL A 218 -10.39 -13.52 -10.82
CA VAL A 218 -11.72 -13.71 -10.22
C VAL A 218 -12.62 -12.61 -10.75
N GLU A 219 -13.78 -12.97 -11.27
CA GLU A 219 -14.79 -12.05 -11.78
C GLU A 219 -16.14 -12.41 -11.16
N PHE A 220 -16.90 -11.41 -10.74
CA PHE A 220 -18.25 -11.59 -10.26
C PHE A 220 -19.04 -10.28 -10.34
N THR A 221 -20.36 -10.39 -10.33
CA THR A 221 -21.24 -9.24 -10.13
C THR A 221 -21.76 -9.26 -8.70
N ALA A 222 -21.67 -8.15 -7.99
CA ALA A 222 -22.15 -7.99 -6.62
C ALA A 222 -23.24 -6.92 -6.56
N LYS A 223 -24.28 -7.17 -5.73
CA LYS A 223 -25.36 -6.23 -5.49
C LYS A 223 -25.74 -6.26 -4.01
N ARG A 224 -25.58 -5.12 -3.33
CA ARG A 224 -26.11 -4.96 -1.98
C ARG A 224 -27.61 -4.75 -2.03
N THR A 225 -28.37 -5.55 -1.29
CA THR A 225 -29.85 -5.43 -1.20
C THR A 225 -30.32 -4.72 0.05
N ALA A 226 -29.53 -4.75 1.15
CA ALA A 226 -29.80 -4.01 2.39
C ALA A 226 -28.52 -3.88 3.23
N GLY A 227 -28.52 -2.95 4.19
CA GLY A 227 -27.39 -2.70 5.09
C GLY A 227 -26.53 -1.52 4.67
N ASP A 228 -25.48 -1.24 5.44
CA ASP A 228 -24.66 -0.04 5.33
C ASP A 228 -23.19 -0.31 4.98
N LYS A 229 -22.77 -1.59 4.93
CA LYS A 229 -21.44 -2.01 4.53
C LYS A 229 -21.43 -2.65 3.15
N GLY A 230 -20.26 -3.07 2.69
CA GLY A 230 -20.06 -3.62 1.37
C GLY A 230 -19.66 -5.08 1.38
N PHE A 231 -18.68 -5.41 0.56
CA PHE A 231 -18.26 -6.77 0.27
C PHE A 231 -16.81 -6.98 0.62
N ARG A 232 -16.41 -8.26 0.79
CA ARG A 232 -15.00 -8.66 0.83
C ARG A 232 -14.76 -9.82 -0.12
N LEU A 233 -13.67 -9.74 -0.84
CA LEU A 233 -13.09 -10.86 -1.56
C LEU A 233 -11.80 -11.26 -0.83
N PHE A 234 -11.70 -12.53 -0.45
CA PHE A 234 -10.46 -13.11 0.06
C PHE A 234 -9.83 -13.97 -1.01
N PHE A 235 -8.53 -13.91 -1.13
CA PHE A 235 -7.76 -14.74 -2.03
C PHE A 235 -6.40 -15.10 -1.44
N GLY A 236 -5.86 -16.25 -1.86
CA GLY A 236 -4.64 -16.79 -1.25
C GLY A 236 -4.78 -17.07 0.24
N LYS A 237 -5.99 -17.37 0.72
CA LYS A 237 -6.24 -17.58 2.15
C LYS A 237 -5.87 -19.01 2.54
N SER A 238 -4.73 -19.16 3.24
CA SER A 238 -4.34 -20.41 3.87
C SER A 238 -4.95 -20.58 5.26
N ASP A 239 -5.06 -19.51 6.02
CA ASP A 239 -5.69 -19.43 7.35
C ASP A 239 -6.10 -17.98 7.67
N ASP A 240 -6.57 -17.72 8.90
CA ASP A 240 -7.00 -16.36 9.30
C ASP A 240 -5.85 -15.39 9.59
N LYS A 241 -4.60 -15.83 9.51
CA LYS A 241 -3.39 -15.01 9.68
C LYS A 241 -2.62 -14.80 8.38
N ASN A 242 -2.93 -15.57 7.34
CA ASN A 242 -2.25 -15.54 6.05
C ASN A 242 -3.30 -15.48 4.94
N LEU A 243 -3.53 -14.28 4.42
CA LEU A 243 -4.56 -14.03 3.41
C LEU A 243 -4.32 -12.68 2.73
N ILE A 244 -4.91 -12.51 1.56
CA ILE A 244 -5.14 -11.20 0.97
C ILE A 244 -6.65 -10.97 0.93
N GLN A 245 -7.09 -9.76 1.27
CA GLN A 245 -8.50 -9.38 1.23
C GLN A 245 -8.67 -8.05 0.51
N TRP A 246 -9.70 -7.98 -0.30
CA TRP A 246 -10.16 -6.75 -0.90
C TRP A 246 -11.48 -6.33 -0.27
N PHE A 247 -11.47 -5.23 0.46
CA PHE A 247 -12.66 -4.57 0.96
C PHE A 247 -13.25 -3.67 -0.12
N ILE A 248 -14.54 -3.76 -0.35
CA ILE A 248 -15.29 -2.96 -1.30
C ILE A 248 -16.45 -2.32 -0.52
N GLY A 249 -16.38 -1.03 -0.25
CA GLY A 249 -17.26 -0.34 0.69
C GLY A 249 -16.92 -0.65 2.15
N GLY A 250 -15.62 -0.59 2.48
CA GLY A 250 -15.09 -0.68 3.84
C GLY A 250 -15.35 0.60 4.65
N TRP A 251 -14.85 0.63 5.91
CA TRP A 251 -14.87 1.81 6.80
C TRP A 251 -16.18 2.60 6.76
N GLN A 252 -17.28 1.97 7.11
CA GLN A 252 -18.63 2.55 7.05
C GLN A 252 -19.08 2.89 5.62
N ASN A 253 -18.68 2.07 4.64
CA ASN A 253 -19.00 2.23 3.23
C ASN A 253 -18.44 3.53 2.61
N GLN A 254 -17.22 3.89 2.96
CA GLN A 254 -16.56 5.10 2.47
C GLN A 254 -15.37 4.82 1.55
N ASP A 255 -14.83 3.60 1.56
CA ASP A 255 -13.62 3.27 0.81
C ASP A 255 -13.57 1.85 0.25
N THR A 256 -12.55 1.61 -0.55
CA THR A 256 -12.12 0.29 -0.99
C THR A 256 -10.64 0.13 -0.69
N GLU A 257 -10.26 -1.04 -0.18
CA GLU A 257 -8.91 -1.28 0.33
C GLU A 257 -8.48 -2.72 0.06
N VAL A 258 -7.25 -2.90 -0.43
CA VAL A 258 -6.61 -4.20 -0.55
C VAL A 258 -5.61 -4.37 0.59
N ASN A 259 -5.81 -5.37 1.41
CA ASN A 259 -4.98 -5.70 2.56
C ASN A 259 -4.35 -7.08 2.42
N ALA A 260 -3.08 -7.21 2.79
CA ALA A 260 -2.43 -8.49 3.01
C ALA A 260 -2.21 -8.74 4.50
N GLN A 261 -2.39 -9.98 4.92
CA GLN A 261 -1.99 -10.45 6.24
C GLN A 261 -0.98 -11.57 6.11
N VAL A 262 0.14 -11.44 6.81
CA VAL A 262 1.20 -12.44 6.89
C VAL A 262 1.51 -12.68 8.36
N ASN A 263 1.32 -13.91 8.83
CA ASN A 263 1.49 -14.28 10.25
C ASN A 263 0.67 -13.39 11.20
N GLY A 264 -0.52 -12.96 10.77
CA GLY A 264 -1.43 -12.10 11.55
C GLY A 264 -1.05 -10.62 11.57
N ARG A 265 -0.02 -10.20 10.84
CA ARG A 265 0.32 -8.79 10.65
C ARG A 265 -0.28 -8.30 9.35
N GLY A 266 -1.17 -7.33 9.44
CA GLY A 266 -1.84 -6.72 8.30
C GLY A 266 -1.06 -5.55 7.74
N SER A 267 -1.15 -5.37 6.42
CA SER A 267 -0.68 -4.19 5.70
C SER A 267 -1.66 -3.82 4.60
N CYS A 268 -1.96 -2.54 4.49
CA CYS A 268 -2.71 -2.01 3.35
C CYS A 268 -1.78 -1.95 2.14
N LEU A 269 -2.21 -2.56 1.03
CA LEU A 269 -1.47 -2.56 -0.23
C LEU A 269 -1.95 -1.43 -1.15
N ASP A 270 -3.26 -1.15 -1.13
CA ASP A 270 -3.87 -0.10 -1.94
C ASP A 270 -5.18 0.36 -1.31
N HIS A 271 -5.55 1.61 -1.53
CA HIS A 271 -6.75 2.24 -0.97
C HIS A 271 -7.31 3.30 -1.93
N ASN A 272 -8.64 3.39 -1.98
CA ASN A 272 -9.33 4.43 -2.74
C ASN A 272 -10.69 4.75 -2.10
N ILE A 273 -11.23 5.93 -2.37
CA ILE A 273 -12.58 6.31 -1.93
C ILE A 273 -13.59 5.59 -2.80
N PHE A 274 -14.48 4.83 -2.18
CA PHE A 274 -15.52 4.10 -2.87
C PHE A 274 -16.68 3.76 -1.94
N SER A 275 -17.91 3.88 -2.44
CA SER A 275 -19.12 3.55 -1.69
C SER A 275 -19.99 2.59 -2.48
N VAL A 276 -20.48 1.55 -1.82
CA VAL A 276 -21.45 0.62 -2.39
C VAL A 276 -22.86 1.17 -2.19
N MET A 277 -23.57 1.41 -3.27
CA MET A 277 -24.99 1.86 -3.23
C MET A 277 -25.92 0.66 -3.18
N THR A 278 -26.96 0.72 -2.31
CA THR A 278 -27.98 -0.33 -2.24
C THR A 278 -28.77 -0.39 -3.54
N GLY A 279 -28.95 -1.58 -4.08
CA GLY A 279 -29.68 -1.82 -5.33
C GLY A 279 -28.83 -1.68 -6.60
N GLN A 280 -27.62 -1.12 -6.52
CA GLN A 280 -26.71 -1.01 -7.64
C GLN A 280 -25.88 -2.30 -7.83
N GLU A 281 -25.65 -2.66 -9.09
CA GLU A 281 -24.78 -3.78 -9.48
C GLU A 281 -23.38 -3.30 -9.77
N TYR A 282 -22.41 -4.06 -9.29
CA TYR A 282 -20.99 -3.83 -9.49
C TYR A 282 -20.35 -5.05 -10.14
N LYS A 283 -19.75 -4.87 -11.29
CA LYS A 283 -18.90 -5.88 -11.95
C LYS A 283 -17.48 -5.71 -11.43
N LEU A 284 -17.00 -6.71 -10.79
CA LEU A 284 -15.75 -6.73 -10.05
C LEU A 284 -14.80 -7.80 -10.59
#